data_473bc76cca5244853e3ac580cc40d99d
#
_entry.id   473bc76cca5244853e3ac580cc40d99d
#
_cell.length_a   1.000
_cell.length_b   1.000
_cell.length_c   1.000
_cell.angle_alpha   90.00
_cell.angle_beta   90.00
_cell.angle_gamma   90.00
#
_symmetry.space_group_name_H-M   'P 1'
#
loop_
_entity.id
_entity.type
_entity.pdbx_description
1 polymer ?
#
loop_
_entity_poly.entity_id
_entity_poly.type
_entity_poly.pdbx_seq_one_letter_code
_entity_poly.pdbx_strand_id
1 'polypeptide(L)'
;MQMYPKLATAVAISMLVSTAALAQTQTASDKGQWQASKLIHMNVYNAQNEKIGDIKELMLDKNGKVSTVAIGVGGLGMGERDVAVKFDQLKWSNDPPKSASSAAGTTTGSAQSQANRDRNYPDHAVLDATKDQLKAMPQFDYNK
;
A
#
# COMPACT_ATOMS: atom_id res chain seq x y z
N MET A 1 68.80 -37.83 -40.04
CA MET A 1 69.50 -37.54 -38.81
C MET A 1 68.70 -36.45 -38.13
N GLN A 2 67.74 -36.84 -37.31
CA GLN A 2 67.79 -36.63 -35.89
C GLN A 2 67.74 -35.16 -35.43
N MET A 3 66.64 -34.68 -34.96
CA MET A 3 66.49 -34.31 -33.55
C MET A 3 65.13 -33.64 -33.29
N TYR A 4 64.36 -34.33 -32.50
CA TYR A 4 63.11 -33.76 -31.93
C TYR A 4 63.44 -33.00 -30.68
N PRO A 5 62.82 -31.87 -30.43
CA PRO A 5 62.64 -31.39 -29.08
C PRO A 5 61.17 -31.47 -28.59
N LYS A 6 61.07 -31.93 -27.40
CA LYS A 6 59.89 -32.25 -26.64
C LYS A 6 59.00 -31.01 -26.40
N LEU A 7 57.77 -31.14 -26.79
CA LEU A 7 56.71 -30.21 -26.42
C LEU A 7 56.26 -30.52 -24.98
N ALA A 8 56.47 -29.58 -24.09
CA ALA A 8 55.88 -29.60 -22.78
C ALA A 8 54.57 -28.81 -22.84
N THR A 9 53.48 -29.54 -22.80
CA THR A 9 52.12 -28.97 -22.70
C THR A 9 51.82 -28.62 -21.25
N ALA A 10 51.84 -27.34 -20.95
CA ALA A 10 51.31 -26.82 -19.67
C ALA A 10 49.82 -26.51 -19.86
N VAL A 11 48.96 -27.35 -19.31
CA VAL A 11 47.53 -27.13 -19.23
C VAL A 11 47.28 -26.27 -18.00
N ALA A 12 47.04 -25.01 -18.22
CA ALA A 12 46.57 -24.10 -17.17
C ALA A 12 45.04 -24.16 -17.14
N ILE A 13 44.51 -24.88 -16.17
CA ILE A 13 43.07 -24.88 -15.86
C ILE A 13 42.74 -23.63 -15.07
N SER A 14 42.25 -22.62 -15.75
CA SER A 14 41.69 -21.41 -15.10
C SER A 14 40.29 -21.71 -14.64
N MET A 15 40.11 -22.02 -13.38
CA MET A 15 38.79 -22.03 -12.75
C MET A 15 38.31 -20.57 -12.58
N LEU A 16 37.42 -20.15 -13.47
CA LEU A 16 36.60 -18.95 -13.25
C LEU A 16 35.52 -19.28 -12.22
N VAL A 17 35.74 -18.89 -11.01
CA VAL A 17 34.70 -18.80 -9.99
C VAL A 17 33.88 -17.56 -10.30
N SER A 18 32.79 -17.74 -11.01
CA SER A 18 31.77 -16.69 -11.18
C SER A 18 30.99 -16.56 -9.88
N THR A 19 31.44 -15.69 -9.01
CA THR A 19 30.61 -15.20 -7.90
C THR A 19 29.52 -14.32 -8.52
N ALA A 20 28.36 -14.88 -8.75
CA ALA A 20 27.15 -14.09 -9.02
C ALA A 20 26.84 -13.29 -7.75
N ALA A 21 27.34 -12.07 -7.71
CA ALA A 21 26.89 -11.10 -6.72
C ALA A 21 25.43 -10.79 -7.00
N LEU A 22 24.53 -11.35 -6.20
CA LEU A 22 23.16 -10.92 -6.15
C LEU A 22 23.11 -9.55 -5.44
N ALA A 23 23.66 -8.57 -6.09
CA ALA A 23 23.41 -7.19 -5.72
C ALA A 23 22.01 -6.83 -6.18
N GLN A 24 21.01 -7.25 -5.44
CA GLN A 24 19.69 -6.68 -5.55
C GLN A 24 19.72 -5.33 -4.85
N THR A 25 20.18 -4.37 -5.57
CA THR A 25 19.96 -2.96 -5.20
C THR A 25 18.48 -2.68 -5.44
N GLN A 26 17.66 -2.97 -4.46
CA GLN A 26 16.32 -2.43 -4.44
C GLN A 26 16.44 -0.93 -4.15
N THR A 27 16.63 -0.20 -5.18
CA THR A 27 16.55 1.24 -5.12
C THR A 27 15.08 1.62 -5.17
N ALA A 28 14.56 1.92 -3.99
CA ALA A 28 13.68 3.03 -3.71
C ALA A 28 12.49 3.27 -4.65
N SER A 29 11.31 3.18 -4.03
CA SER A 29 10.03 3.77 -4.46
C SER A 29 9.76 3.68 -5.96
N ASP A 30 9.26 2.52 -6.36
CA ASP A 30 8.48 2.41 -7.57
C ASP A 30 7.33 3.42 -7.47
N LYS A 31 7.37 4.42 -8.35
CA LYS A 31 6.27 5.36 -8.51
C LYS A 31 5.01 4.54 -8.82
N GLY A 32 4.07 4.55 -7.91
CA GLY A 32 2.82 3.78 -8.01
C GLY A 32 2.63 2.69 -6.95
N GLN A 33 3.62 2.44 -6.11
CA GLN A 33 3.46 1.56 -4.94
C GLN A 33 3.12 2.39 -3.70
N TRP A 34 2.18 1.90 -2.92
CA TRP A 34 1.80 2.50 -1.65
C TRP A 34 2.32 1.67 -0.48
N GLN A 35 2.70 2.34 0.56
CA GLN A 35 3.06 1.68 1.81
C GLN A 35 1.79 1.20 2.51
N ALA A 36 1.62 -0.12 2.66
CA ALA A 36 0.44 -0.71 3.30
C ALA A 36 0.23 -0.18 4.73
N SER A 37 1.30 0.04 5.48
CA SER A 37 1.26 0.63 6.82
C SER A 37 0.65 2.04 6.87
N LYS A 38 0.69 2.78 5.76
CA LYS A 38 0.08 4.11 5.65
C LYS A 38 -1.40 4.06 5.30
N LEU A 39 -1.84 2.93 4.75
CA LEU A 39 -3.26 2.71 4.47
C LEU A 39 -4.03 2.25 5.71
N ILE A 40 -3.37 1.55 6.64
CA ILE A 40 -3.95 1.18 7.93
C ILE A 40 -4.23 2.46 8.75
N HIS A 41 -5.39 2.53 9.37
CA HIS A 41 -5.94 3.68 10.09
C HIS A 41 -6.32 4.89 9.22
N MET A 42 -6.24 4.74 7.90
CA MET A 42 -6.69 5.79 6.99
C MET A 42 -8.20 5.96 7.06
N ASN A 43 -8.65 7.20 7.08
CA ASN A 43 -10.07 7.51 7.09
C ASN A 43 -10.75 7.13 5.78
N VAL A 44 -11.97 6.63 5.90
CA VAL A 44 -12.86 6.33 4.77
C VAL A 44 -14.04 7.28 4.80
N TYR A 45 -14.29 7.94 3.69
CA TYR A 45 -15.38 8.88 3.50
C TYR A 45 -16.37 8.36 2.46
N ASN A 46 -17.61 8.84 2.52
CA ASN A 46 -18.58 8.61 1.46
C ASN A 46 -18.51 9.72 0.37
N ALA A 47 -19.33 9.59 -0.66
CA ALA A 47 -19.42 10.60 -1.73
C ALA A 47 -19.86 11.98 -1.25
N GLN A 48 -20.50 12.07 -0.07
CA GLN A 48 -20.94 13.30 0.57
C GLN A 48 -19.86 13.92 1.47
N ASN A 49 -18.64 13.36 1.49
CA ASN A 49 -17.53 13.73 2.37
C ASN A 49 -17.81 13.53 3.87
N GLU A 50 -18.68 12.59 4.21
CA GLU A 50 -18.89 12.16 5.58
C GLU A 50 -17.93 11.03 5.92
N LYS A 51 -17.27 11.10 7.06
CA LYS A 51 -16.45 9.99 7.55
C LYS A 51 -17.35 8.82 7.93
N ILE A 52 -17.19 7.70 7.24
CA ILE A 52 -17.98 6.48 7.47
C ILE A 52 -17.21 5.41 8.23
N GLY A 53 -15.89 5.52 8.29
CA GLY A 53 -15.05 4.56 9.02
C GLY A 53 -13.56 4.83 8.84
N ASP A 54 -12.78 3.84 9.20
CA ASP A 54 -11.32 3.82 8.98
C ASP A 54 -10.85 2.40 8.64
N ILE A 55 -9.75 2.32 7.91
CA ILE A 55 -9.17 1.04 7.48
C ILE A 55 -8.52 0.37 8.68
N LYS A 56 -8.93 -0.85 8.99
CA LYS A 56 -8.37 -1.69 10.07
C LYS A 56 -7.33 -2.67 9.56
N GLU A 57 -7.63 -3.33 8.44
CA GLU A 57 -6.80 -4.41 7.94
C GLU A 57 -6.84 -4.47 6.40
N LEU A 58 -5.75 -4.93 5.80
CA LEU A 58 -5.64 -5.20 4.37
C LEU A 58 -5.42 -6.70 4.17
N MET A 59 -6.35 -7.36 3.49
CA MET A 59 -6.27 -8.79 3.22
C MET A 59 -5.65 -9.04 1.87
N LEU A 60 -4.61 -9.86 1.84
CA LEU A 60 -3.95 -10.28 0.62
C LEU A 60 -4.51 -11.61 0.13
N ASP A 61 -4.61 -11.76 -1.16
CA ASP A 61 -4.91 -13.04 -1.79
C ASP A 61 -3.66 -13.94 -1.83
N LYS A 62 -3.82 -15.15 -2.38
CA LYS A 62 -2.72 -16.13 -2.51
C LYS A 62 -1.57 -15.66 -3.40
N ASN A 63 -1.80 -14.62 -4.22
CA ASN A 63 -0.81 -14.03 -5.11
C ASN A 63 -0.10 -12.84 -4.45
N GLY A 64 -0.43 -12.51 -3.20
CA GLY A 64 0.11 -11.37 -2.49
C GLY A 64 -0.51 -10.02 -2.89
N LYS A 65 -1.63 -10.03 -3.61
CA LYS A 65 -2.35 -8.82 -3.99
C LYS A 65 -3.42 -8.49 -2.94
N VAL A 66 -3.56 -7.22 -2.60
CA VAL A 66 -4.65 -6.77 -1.72
C VAL A 66 -5.99 -7.01 -2.41
N SER A 67 -6.83 -7.80 -1.81
CA SER A 67 -8.14 -8.19 -2.34
C SER A 67 -9.30 -7.56 -1.57
N THR A 68 -9.16 -7.47 -0.26
CA THR A 68 -10.20 -7.04 0.65
C THR A 68 -9.64 -6.07 1.69
N VAL A 69 -10.47 -5.15 2.11
CA VAL A 69 -10.15 -4.18 3.16
C VAL A 69 -11.17 -4.33 4.27
N ALA A 70 -10.71 -4.49 5.49
CA ALA A 70 -11.57 -4.43 6.67
C ALA A 70 -11.69 -2.96 7.10
N ILE A 71 -12.90 -2.47 7.18
CA ILE A 71 -13.22 -1.10 7.59
C ILE A 71 -13.94 -1.14 8.92
N GLY A 72 -13.38 -0.47 9.91
CA GLY A 72 -14.02 -0.25 11.20
C GLY A 72 -15.13 0.79 11.06
N VAL A 73 -16.35 0.38 11.35
CA VAL A 73 -17.53 1.22 11.30
C VAL A 73 -18.12 1.31 12.70
N GLY A 74 -18.07 2.47 13.26
CA GLY A 74 -18.57 2.69 14.60
C GLY A 74 -18.68 4.19 14.87
N GLY A 75 -19.20 4.52 15.99
CA GLY A 75 -19.25 5.88 16.49
C GLY A 75 -19.33 5.82 18.01
N LEU A 76 -18.86 6.84 18.64
CA LEU A 76 -18.84 7.12 20.06
C LEU A 76 -19.85 6.27 20.89
N GLY A 77 -19.36 5.24 21.56
CA GLY A 77 -20.12 4.52 22.59
C GLY A 77 -20.96 3.30 22.13
N MET A 78 -20.99 2.95 20.82
CA MET A 78 -21.82 1.86 20.31
C MET A 78 -21.05 0.65 19.79
N GLY A 79 -19.82 0.46 20.20
CA GLY A 79 -18.99 -0.62 19.68
C GLY A 79 -18.61 -0.41 18.20
N GLU A 80 -17.37 -0.66 17.90
CA GLU A 80 -16.84 -0.68 16.54
C GLU A 80 -17.05 -2.07 15.98
N ARG A 81 -17.48 -2.16 14.72
CA ARG A 81 -17.56 -3.43 14.00
C ARG A 81 -16.81 -3.31 12.69
N ASP A 82 -16.08 -4.33 12.38
CA ASP A 82 -15.34 -4.41 11.14
C ASP A 82 -16.21 -5.02 10.04
N VAL A 83 -16.19 -4.42 8.87
CA VAL A 83 -16.87 -4.91 7.68
C VAL A 83 -15.89 -5.06 6.54
N ALA A 84 -16.05 -6.11 5.74
CA ALA A 84 -15.18 -6.39 4.61
C ALA A 84 -15.70 -5.73 3.34
N VAL A 85 -14.84 -4.98 2.68
CA VAL A 85 -15.10 -4.34 1.39
C VAL A 85 -14.01 -4.73 0.41
N LYS A 86 -14.35 -4.95 -0.86
CA LYS A 86 -13.33 -5.23 -1.88
C LYS A 86 -12.45 -4.00 -2.10
N PHE A 87 -11.14 -4.23 -2.24
CA PHE A 87 -10.19 -3.16 -2.47
C PHE A 87 -10.55 -2.30 -3.69
N ASP A 88 -11.06 -2.93 -4.75
CA ASP A 88 -11.44 -2.26 -5.99
C ASP A 88 -12.68 -1.34 -5.86
N GLN A 89 -13.44 -1.47 -4.78
CA GLN A 89 -14.58 -0.58 -4.50
C GLN A 89 -14.16 0.74 -3.84
N LEU A 90 -12.94 0.80 -3.32
CA LEU A 90 -12.38 2.01 -2.72
C LEU A 90 -11.76 2.89 -3.80
N LYS A 91 -12.15 4.15 -3.81
CA LYS A 91 -11.51 5.21 -4.58
C LYS A 91 -10.52 5.93 -3.67
N TRP A 92 -9.36 6.25 -4.18
CA TRP A 92 -8.28 6.86 -3.40
C TRP A 92 -8.13 8.31 -3.78
N SER A 93 -8.10 9.20 -2.81
CA SER A 93 -7.95 10.64 -3.01
C SER A 93 -6.66 11.15 -2.40
N ASN A 94 -5.99 12.04 -3.11
CA ASN A 94 -4.83 12.77 -2.62
C ASN A 94 -5.21 14.16 -2.10
N ASP A 95 -6.42 14.60 -2.38
CA ASP A 95 -6.93 15.88 -1.92
C ASP A 95 -7.54 15.73 -0.52
N PRO A 96 -7.33 16.69 0.40
CA PRO A 96 -7.94 16.63 1.71
C PRO A 96 -9.48 16.67 1.59
N PRO A 97 -10.21 15.95 2.47
CA PRO A 97 -11.67 15.95 2.44
C PRO A 97 -12.21 17.36 2.74
N LYS A 98 -13.24 17.74 2.03
CA LYS A 98 -13.85 19.09 2.16
C LYS A 98 -14.32 19.43 3.58
N SER A 99 -14.68 18.42 4.35
CA SER A 99 -15.09 18.58 5.75
C SER A 99 -13.95 18.93 6.70
N ALA A 100 -12.70 18.60 6.37
CA ALA A 100 -11.54 18.96 7.19
C ALA A 100 -11.19 20.46 7.09
N SER A 101 -11.70 21.13 6.08
CA SER A 101 -11.44 22.57 5.85
C SER A 101 -12.20 23.49 6.79
N SER A 102 -13.18 22.98 7.54
CA SER A 102 -14.04 23.81 8.42
C SER A 102 -13.55 23.94 9.86
N ALA A 103 -12.53 23.16 10.28
CA ALA A 103 -12.09 23.09 11.66
C ALA A 103 -10.70 23.71 11.94
N ALA A 104 -9.97 24.12 10.90
CA ALA A 104 -8.68 24.78 11.07
C ALA A 104 -8.77 26.21 10.55
N GLY A 105 -8.85 27.16 11.48
CA GLY A 105 -8.72 28.57 11.18
C GLY A 105 -7.44 28.86 10.40
N THR A 106 -7.62 29.59 9.32
CA THR A 106 -6.63 30.48 8.67
C THR A 106 -5.17 30.07 8.78
N THR A 107 -4.69 29.27 7.86
CA THR A 107 -3.31 29.42 7.33
C THR A 107 -3.12 28.58 6.05
N THR A 108 -2.92 29.27 4.94
CA THR A 108 -2.15 28.87 3.75
C THR A 108 -2.48 27.51 3.12
N GLY A 109 -3.58 27.43 2.36
CA GLY A 109 -4.02 26.26 1.60
C GLY A 109 -3.08 25.80 0.45
N SER A 110 -2.01 26.51 0.17
CA SER A 110 -1.12 26.19 -0.95
C SER A 110 0.02 25.22 -0.58
N ALA A 111 0.51 25.26 0.65
CA ALA A 111 1.63 24.42 1.09
C ALA A 111 1.18 22.98 1.43
N GLN A 112 -0.02 22.80 1.97
CA GLN A 112 -0.55 21.47 2.29
C GLN A 112 -0.92 20.66 1.04
N SER A 113 -1.41 21.32 -0.01
CA SER A 113 -1.74 20.65 -1.27
C SER A 113 -0.51 20.14 -2.01
N GLN A 114 0.64 20.79 -1.85
CA GLN A 114 1.91 20.33 -2.47
C GLN A 114 2.54 19.19 -1.67
N ALA A 115 2.55 19.27 -0.34
CA ALA A 115 3.05 18.19 0.52
C ALA A 115 2.25 16.89 0.35
N ASN A 116 0.98 16.97 -0.04
CA ASN A 116 0.15 15.81 -0.31
C ASN A 116 0.45 15.13 -1.65
N ARG A 117 0.96 15.86 -2.64
CA ARG A 117 1.31 15.32 -3.97
C ARG A 117 2.61 14.54 -3.98
N ASP A 118 3.51 14.85 -3.07
CA ASP A 118 4.82 14.19 -2.96
C ASP A 118 4.78 12.91 -2.10
N ARG A 119 3.64 12.64 -1.46
CA ARG A 119 3.44 11.40 -0.70
C ARG A 119 3.17 10.23 -1.64
N ASN A 120 3.83 9.12 -1.41
CA ASN A 120 3.57 7.88 -2.14
C ASN A 120 2.42 7.05 -1.50
N TYR A 121 1.43 7.72 -0.94
CA TYR A 121 0.18 7.12 -0.44
C TYR A 121 -0.93 8.17 -0.47
N PRO A 122 -2.19 7.75 -0.65
CA PRO A 122 -3.34 8.67 -0.70
C PRO A 122 -3.61 9.34 0.66
N ASP A 123 -4.36 10.43 0.64
CA ASP A 123 -4.78 11.13 1.84
C ASP A 123 -5.91 10.40 2.57
N HIS A 124 -6.90 9.93 1.80
CA HIS A 124 -8.03 9.17 2.32
C HIS A 124 -8.63 8.26 1.26
N ALA A 125 -9.45 7.31 1.70
CA ALA A 125 -10.25 6.48 0.84
C ALA A 125 -11.69 7.00 0.73
N VAL A 126 -12.31 6.80 -0.40
CA VAL A 126 -13.72 7.11 -0.65
C VAL A 126 -14.44 5.84 -1.05
N LEU A 127 -15.52 5.54 -0.37
CA LEU A 127 -16.40 4.42 -0.65
C LEU A 127 -17.79 4.95 -0.98
N ASP A 128 -18.36 4.49 -2.07
CA ASP A 128 -19.73 4.85 -2.46
C ASP A 128 -20.75 4.02 -1.67
N ALA A 129 -20.81 4.28 -0.38
CA ALA A 129 -21.74 3.65 0.55
C ALA A 129 -22.03 4.60 1.71
N THR A 130 -23.19 4.44 2.31
CA THR A 130 -23.54 5.16 3.53
C THR A 130 -23.04 4.42 4.77
N LYS A 131 -22.87 5.14 5.88
CA LYS A 131 -22.53 4.54 7.17
C LYS A 131 -23.54 3.48 7.61
N ASP A 132 -24.83 3.71 7.35
CA ASP A 132 -25.89 2.77 7.70
C ASP A 132 -25.84 1.50 6.84
N GLN A 133 -25.51 1.63 5.56
CA GLN A 133 -25.28 0.47 4.70
C GLN A 133 -24.10 -0.39 5.21
N LEU A 134 -23.01 0.23 5.63
CA LEU A 134 -21.87 -0.49 6.22
C LEU A 134 -22.27 -1.17 7.54
N LYS A 135 -23.04 -0.49 8.39
CA LYS A 135 -23.55 -1.09 9.64
C LYS A 135 -24.49 -2.27 9.40
N ALA A 136 -25.19 -2.29 8.28
CA ALA A 136 -26.08 -3.40 7.90
C ALA A 136 -25.31 -4.61 7.33
N MET A 137 -24.03 -4.44 6.95
CA MET A 137 -23.21 -5.55 6.48
C MET A 137 -22.86 -6.51 7.62
N PRO A 138 -22.64 -7.80 7.32
CA PRO A 138 -22.18 -8.74 8.33
C PRO A 138 -20.82 -8.32 8.87
N GLN A 139 -20.60 -8.54 10.16
CA GLN A 139 -19.31 -8.33 10.78
C GLN A 139 -18.28 -9.24 10.14
N PHE A 140 -17.12 -8.71 9.86
CA PHE A 140 -15.99 -9.47 9.31
C PHE A 140 -15.38 -10.38 10.39
N ASP A 141 -15.21 -11.64 10.05
CA ASP A 141 -14.59 -12.64 10.93
C ASP A 141 -13.20 -12.98 10.41
N TYR A 142 -12.19 -12.60 11.17
CA TYR A 142 -10.78 -12.83 10.83
C TYR A 142 -10.35 -14.31 10.96
N ASN A 143 -11.18 -15.17 11.54
CA ASN A 143 -10.83 -16.55 11.85
C ASN A 143 -11.42 -17.59 10.88
N LYS A 144 -12.00 -17.16 9.77
CA LYS A 144 -12.56 -18.05 8.75
C LYS A 144 -11.68 -18.19 7.54
#